data_92768a2df5fce26afa966bf8db28b8e3
#
_entry.id   92768a2df5fce26afa966bf8db28b8e3
#
_cell.length_a   1.000
_cell.length_b   1.000
_cell.length_c   1.000
_cell.angle_alpha   90.00
_cell.angle_beta   90.00
_cell.angle_gamma   90.00
#
_symmetry.space_group_name_H-M   'P 1'
#
loop_
_entity.id
_entity.type
_entity.pdbx_description
1 polymer ?
#
loop_
_entity_poly.entity_id
_entity_poly.type
_entity_poly.pdbx_seq_one_letter_code
_entity_poly.pdbx_strand_id
1 'polypeptide(L)'
;GTSLVAVYDPHRETPFLLRPGDRVRFLEAEGPTPPEPRPLELLPEEPRLPALLVEEPGLLDLVVDGGRFLGGHLGLARSGPLDAPSARLANRLVGNGAGAPLLEFAYKGPVLTTLRSRPRGPGVRAALAVAGGLEVRPFLGSASPDLRGRIGRPLRAGDVLGLEALRPVRPGRAFPQRPLPEAFRLRLLPGPQFAGEAFRALCSGPFRVARADRVGVELLGPEVPGGEGLSEPTPLGGVQVPPSGRPLVLLADKGSLGGYAKPALVD
;
A
#
# COMPACT_ATOMS: atom_id res chain seq x y z
N GLY A 1 28.34 0.75 -0.94
CA GLY A 1 28.93 0.73 0.41
C GLY A 1 27.87 0.64 1.49
N THR A 2 28.22 0.12 2.64
CA THR A 2 27.33 -0.03 3.80
C THR A 2 27.72 1.00 4.87
N SER A 3 26.75 1.63 5.51
CA SER A 3 26.99 2.51 6.65
C SER A 3 27.05 1.69 7.93
N LEU A 4 27.98 2.04 8.85
CA LEU A 4 28.01 1.47 10.20
C LEU A 4 26.96 2.08 11.14
N VAL A 5 26.19 3.04 10.65
CA VAL A 5 25.09 3.68 11.37
C VAL A 5 23.81 3.53 10.59
N ALA A 6 22.74 3.09 11.25
CA ALA A 6 21.41 3.04 10.62
C ALA A 6 20.94 4.46 10.27
N VAL A 7 20.86 4.77 8.98
CA VAL A 7 20.42 6.08 8.49
C VAL A 7 18.91 6.29 8.70
N TYR A 8 18.15 5.20 8.68
CA TYR A 8 16.72 5.17 8.93
C TYR A 8 16.38 4.15 10.01
N ASP A 9 15.52 4.53 10.95
CA ASP A 9 14.97 3.67 11.98
C ASP A 9 13.59 4.21 12.40
N PRO A 10 12.49 3.47 12.14
CA PRO A 10 11.14 3.93 12.42
C PRO A 10 10.83 4.08 13.92
N HIS A 11 11.68 3.53 14.80
CA HIS A 11 11.52 3.63 16.26
C HIS A 11 12.09 4.91 16.85
N ARG A 12 12.83 5.71 16.08
CA ARG A 12 13.33 7.00 16.55
C ARG A 12 12.23 8.04 16.52
N GLU A 13 12.29 9.01 17.39
CA GLU A 13 11.44 10.21 17.37
C GLU A 13 11.54 10.92 16.01
N THR A 14 12.74 11.02 15.46
CA THR A 14 13.00 11.43 14.07
C THR A 14 13.54 10.22 13.33
N PRO A 15 12.74 9.55 12.47
CA PRO A 15 13.14 8.29 11.83
C PRO A 15 14.41 8.38 10.97
N PHE A 16 14.70 9.55 10.41
CA PHE A 16 15.88 9.78 9.58
C PHE A 16 17.00 10.43 10.37
N LEU A 17 18.20 9.87 10.28
CA LEU A 17 19.40 10.39 10.92
C LEU A 17 19.80 11.75 10.35
N LEU A 18 19.67 11.91 9.02
CA LEU A 18 20.08 13.10 8.28
C LEU A 18 18.87 13.98 7.98
N ARG A 19 19.07 15.28 8.07
CA ARG A 19 18.06 16.30 7.79
C ARG A 19 18.51 17.20 6.64
N PRO A 20 17.58 17.80 5.89
CA PRO A 20 17.92 18.80 4.89
C PRO A 20 18.79 19.91 5.50
N GLY A 21 19.92 20.19 4.85
CA GLY A 21 20.90 21.18 5.33
C GLY A 21 22.03 20.61 6.18
N ASP A 22 21.98 19.36 6.60
CA ASP A 22 23.08 18.72 7.33
C ASP A 22 24.33 18.61 6.44
N ARG A 23 25.49 18.84 7.05
CA ARG A 23 26.78 18.60 6.43
C ARG A 23 27.27 17.20 6.79
N VAL A 24 27.51 16.39 5.77
CA VAL A 24 27.91 14.98 5.94
C VAL A 24 29.36 14.82 5.46
N ARG A 25 30.15 14.12 6.25
CA ARG A 25 31.49 13.66 5.88
C ARG A 25 31.51 12.13 5.93
N PHE A 26 31.86 11.53 4.82
CA PHE A 26 32.08 10.08 4.75
C PHE A 26 33.50 9.76 5.22
N LEU A 27 33.61 8.83 6.14
CA LEU A 27 34.86 8.30 6.64
C LEU A 27 34.91 6.81 6.39
N GLU A 28 36.04 6.31 5.96
CA GLU A 28 36.26 4.87 5.90
C GLU A 28 36.30 4.33 7.34
N ALA A 29 35.55 3.29 7.59
CA ALA A 29 35.46 2.68 8.92
C ALA A 29 35.28 1.17 8.78
N GLU A 30 35.94 0.44 9.67
CA GLU A 30 35.78 -1.00 9.80
C GLU A 30 34.80 -1.30 10.95
N GLY A 31 33.94 -2.29 10.73
CA GLY A 31 32.99 -2.71 11.74
C GLY A 31 31.81 -3.50 11.17
N PRO A 32 31.00 -4.11 12.03
CA PRO A 32 29.82 -4.83 11.58
C PRO A 32 28.75 -3.86 11.05
N THR A 33 28.11 -4.24 9.97
CA THR A 33 26.90 -3.52 9.50
C THR A 33 25.85 -3.56 10.61
N PRO A 34 25.21 -2.44 10.94
CA PRO A 34 24.13 -2.43 11.93
C PRO A 34 23.00 -3.36 11.48
N PRO A 35 22.35 -4.07 12.41
CA PRO A 35 21.20 -4.89 12.07
C PRO A 35 20.10 -4.01 11.50
N GLU A 36 19.34 -4.58 10.57
CA GLU A 36 18.17 -3.91 10.06
C GLU A 36 17.17 -3.64 11.20
N PRO A 37 16.59 -2.43 11.28
CA PRO A 37 15.59 -2.12 12.30
C PRO A 37 14.42 -3.11 12.24
N ARG A 38 13.91 -3.51 13.40
CA ARG A 38 12.68 -4.31 13.46
C ARG A 38 11.51 -3.48 12.90
N PRO A 39 10.49 -4.11 12.27
CA PRO A 39 9.30 -3.40 11.90
C PRO A 39 8.64 -2.72 13.11
N LEU A 40 8.17 -1.50 12.92
CA LEU A 40 7.34 -0.80 13.90
C LEU A 40 5.98 -1.49 13.95
N GLU A 41 5.60 -2.03 15.10
CA GLU A 41 4.32 -2.74 15.23
C GLU A 41 3.15 -1.74 15.27
N LEU A 42 2.16 -1.98 14.40
CA LEU A 42 0.93 -1.18 14.33
C LEU A 42 -0.26 -1.87 15.01
N LEU A 43 -0.13 -3.14 15.37
CA LEU A 43 -1.12 -3.85 16.18
C LEU A 43 -0.74 -3.79 17.65
N PRO A 44 -1.69 -3.62 18.58
CA PRO A 44 -1.41 -3.75 20.00
C PRO A 44 -1.05 -5.21 20.34
N GLU A 45 -0.06 -5.40 21.21
CA GLU A 45 0.28 -6.75 21.73
C GLU A 45 -0.88 -7.34 22.52
N GLU A 46 -1.53 -6.51 23.33
CA GLU A 46 -2.71 -6.85 24.12
C GLU A 46 -3.86 -5.93 23.69
N PRO A 47 -4.75 -6.38 22.79
CA PRO A 47 -5.89 -5.59 22.38
C PRO A 47 -6.92 -5.49 23.51
N ARG A 48 -7.55 -4.32 23.63
CA ARG A 48 -8.57 -4.05 24.67
C ARG A 48 -9.80 -4.94 24.53
N LEU A 49 -10.23 -5.21 23.31
CA LEU A 49 -11.38 -6.05 22.97
C LEU A 49 -10.95 -7.13 22.00
N PRO A 50 -10.27 -8.21 22.45
CA PRO A 50 -9.84 -9.29 21.55
C PRO A 50 -11.04 -9.92 20.85
N ALA A 51 -11.00 -10.05 19.54
CA ALA A 51 -12.12 -10.52 18.74
C ALA A 51 -11.78 -11.62 17.76
N LEU A 52 -10.62 -11.54 17.10
CA LEU A 52 -10.24 -12.45 16.03
C LEU A 52 -8.81 -12.97 16.29
N LEU A 53 -8.64 -14.27 16.36
CA LEU A 53 -7.33 -14.90 16.34
C LEU A 53 -7.00 -15.34 14.91
N VAL A 54 -5.83 -15.03 14.43
CA VAL A 54 -5.30 -15.53 13.17
C VAL A 54 -4.75 -16.94 13.41
N GLU A 55 -5.50 -17.94 13.00
CA GLU A 55 -5.08 -19.36 13.10
C GLU A 55 -4.02 -19.67 12.03
N GLU A 56 -4.32 -19.27 10.80
CA GLU A 56 -3.40 -19.40 9.68
C GLU A 56 -3.42 -18.10 8.86
N PRO A 57 -2.27 -17.52 8.57
CA PRO A 57 -2.21 -16.36 7.67
C PRO A 57 -2.50 -16.76 6.23
N GLY A 58 -2.96 -15.80 5.44
CA GLY A 58 -3.06 -15.91 4.00
C GLY A 58 -1.72 -15.64 3.31
N LEU A 59 -1.78 -15.31 2.02
CA LEU A 59 -0.57 -14.98 1.25
C LEU A 59 -0.01 -13.61 1.63
N LEU A 60 -0.90 -12.63 1.79
CA LEU A 60 -0.56 -11.27 2.20
C LEU A 60 -1.80 -10.64 2.84
N ASP A 61 -1.82 -10.61 4.15
CA ASP A 61 -2.90 -10.07 4.96
C ASP A 61 -2.40 -8.84 5.70
N LEU A 62 -3.01 -7.69 5.43
CA LEU A 62 -2.62 -6.41 6.00
C LEU A 62 -3.81 -5.73 6.65
N VAL A 63 -3.63 -5.19 7.85
CA VAL A 63 -4.57 -4.23 8.40
C VAL A 63 -4.28 -2.88 7.77
N VAL A 64 -5.25 -2.32 7.05
CA VAL A 64 -5.12 -1.06 6.33
C VAL A 64 -6.28 -0.12 6.66
N ASP A 65 -6.02 1.17 6.54
CA ASP A 65 -7.01 2.26 6.71
C ASP A 65 -7.04 3.18 5.48
N GLY A 66 -7.45 4.43 5.62
CA GLY A 66 -7.46 5.40 4.53
C GLY A 66 -6.10 5.76 3.91
N GLY A 67 -5.02 5.32 4.54
CA GLY A 67 -3.65 5.59 4.14
C GLY A 67 -2.99 6.77 4.87
N ARG A 68 -1.65 6.82 4.79
CA ARG A 68 -0.78 7.80 5.47
C ARG A 68 -0.64 9.06 4.64
N PHE A 69 -1.26 10.16 5.07
CA PHE A 69 -1.17 11.45 4.39
C PHE A 69 -0.03 12.32 4.91
N LEU A 70 0.46 12.06 6.11
CA LEU A 70 1.46 12.89 6.78
C LEU A 70 2.91 12.41 6.57
N GLY A 71 3.14 11.32 5.84
CA GLY A 71 4.46 10.71 5.69
C GLY A 71 5.22 11.06 4.41
N GLY A 72 4.59 11.73 3.45
CA GLY A 72 5.17 11.94 2.12
C GLY A 72 6.47 12.74 2.11
N HIS A 73 6.57 13.77 2.95
CA HIS A 73 7.78 14.59 3.09
C HIS A 73 8.95 13.84 3.74
N LEU A 74 8.67 12.73 4.40
CA LEU A 74 9.65 11.81 4.97
C LEU A 74 10.00 10.65 4.01
N GLY A 75 9.52 10.66 2.77
CA GLY A 75 9.77 9.59 1.83
C GLY A 75 8.94 8.31 2.04
N LEU A 76 8.02 8.32 3.01
CA LEU A 76 7.18 7.17 3.32
C LEU A 76 6.01 7.04 2.34
N ALA A 77 5.65 5.81 2.02
CA ALA A 77 4.51 5.54 1.16
C ALA A 77 3.19 5.97 1.84
N ARG A 78 2.24 6.44 1.03
CA ARG A 78 0.88 6.69 1.50
C ARG A 78 0.23 5.41 2.01
N SER A 79 0.48 4.30 1.32
CA SER A 79 -0.14 3.00 1.60
C SER A 79 -1.69 3.08 1.58
N GLY A 80 -2.36 2.25 2.36
CA GLY A 80 -3.81 2.14 2.33
C GLY A 80 -4.28 0.97 1.48
N PRO A 81 -5.60 0.79 1.31
CA PRO A 81 -6.14 -0.31 0.52
C PRO A 81 -5.88 -0.08 -0.98
N LEU A 82 -5.52 -1.14 -1.70
CA LEU A 82 -5.37 -1.07 -3.15
C LEU A 82 -6.71 -0.90 -3.86
N ASP A 83 -7.77 -1.53 -3.34
CA ASP A 83 -9.15 -1.30 -3.76
C ASP A 83 -9.87 -0.42 -2.73
N ALA A 84 -9.58 0.87 -2.76
CA ALA A 84 -10.17 1.84 -1.85
C ALA A 84 -11.71 1.95 -1.96
N PRO A 85 -12.35 1.82 -3.14
CA PRO A 85 -13.81 1.76 -3.24
C PRO A 85 -14.41 0.56 -2.48
N SER A 86 -13.87 -0.64 -2.68
CA SER A 86 -14.35 -1.86 -1.99
C SER A 86 -14.11 -1.79 -0.48
N ALA A 87 -12.96 -1.28 -0.05
CA ALA A 87 -12.67 -1.09 1.37
C ALA A 87 -13.65 -0.12 2.04
N ARG A 88 -13.92 1.03 1.40
CA ARG A 88 -14.92 1.99 1.89
C ARG A 88 -16.31 1.39 1.94
N LEU A 89 -16.68 0.59 0.94
CA LEU A 89 -17.98 -0.09 0.90
C LEU A 89 -18.10 -1.12 2.01
N ALA A 90 -17.07 -1.95 2.23
CA ALA A 90 -17.04 -2.93 3.31
C ALA A 90 -17.26 -2.27 4.68
N ASN A 91 -16.56 -1.17 4.95
CA ASN A 91 -16.74 -0.39 6.18
C ASN A 91 -18.17 0.16 6.32
N ARG A 92 -18.74 0.71 5.25
CA ARG A 92 -20.12 1.24 5.26
C ARG A 92 -21.16 0.16 5.52
N LEU A 93 -20.97 -1.04 4.97
CA LEU A 93 -21.90 -2.16 5.17
C LEU A 93 -22.03 -2.57 6.65
N VAL A 94 -20.95 -2.47 7.40
CA VAL A 94 -20.93 -2.78 8.84
C VAL A 94 -21.11 -1.53 9.73
N GLY A 95 -21.34 -0.37 9.13
CA GLY A 95 -21.61 0.88 9.87
C GLY A 95 -20.36 1.60 10.40
N ASN A 96 -19.19 1.27 9.90
CA ASN A 96 -17.94 1.96 10.24
C ASN A 96 -17.77 3.26 9.43
N GLY A 97 -16.89 4.14 9.90
CA GLY A 97 -16.36 5.24 9.09
C GLY A 97 -15.62 4.71 7.85
N ALA A 98 -15.69 5.44 6.73
CA ALA A 98 -15.16 4.97 5.44
C ALA A 98 -13.65 4.65 5.47
N GLY A 99 -12.88 5.30 6.32
CA GLY A 99 -11.44 5.09 6.50
C GLY A 99 -11.08 4.24 7.74
N ALA A 100 -12.05 3.58 8.38
CA ALA A 100 -11.76 2.75 9.54
C ALA A 100 -10.83 1.59 9.17
N PRO A 101 -9.94 1.17 10.09
CA PRO A 101 -9.07 0.03 9.86
C PRO A 101 -9.85 -1.24 9.55
N LEU A 102 -9.39 -1.96 8.51
CA LEU A 102 -9.96 -3.21 8.04
C LEU A 102 -8.84 -4.14 7.55
N LEU A 103 -9.18 -5.40 7.31
CA LEU A 103 -8.26 -6.38 6.77
C LEU A 103 -8.36 -6.42 5.24
N GLU A 104 -7.25 -6.12 4.57
CA GLU A 104 -7.06 -6.39 3.14
C GLU A 104 -6.21 -7.65 2.98
N PHE A 105 -6.62 -8.56 2.10
CA PHE A 105 -5.86 -9.76 1.80
C PHE A 105 -5.80 -10.04 0.31
N ALA A 106 -4.74 -10.76 -0.10
CA ALA A 106 -4.50 -11.11 -1.49
C ALA A 106 -4.69 -12.61 -1.71
N TYR A 107 -5.39 -12.99 -2.77
CA TYR A 107 -5.65 -14.35 -3.24
C TYR A 107 -6.31 -15.26 -2.19
N LYS A 108 -5.54 -15.70 -1.21
CA LYS A 108 -5.97 -16.58 -0.12
C LYS A 108 -5.93 -15.78 1.17
N GLY A 109 -7.09 -15.51 1.74
CA GLY A 109 -7.20 -14.80 3.02
C GLY A 109 -6.82 -15.69 4.21
N PRO A 110 -6.74 -15.10 5.44
CA PRO A 110 -6.41 -15.81 6.66
C PRO A 110 -7.54 -16.73 7.13
N VAL A 111 -7.22 -17.73 7.93
CA VAL A 111 -8.19 -18.44 8.77
C VAL A 111 -8.31 -17.69 10.09
N LEU A 112 -9.53 -17.26 10.41
CA LEU A 112 -9.84 -16.53 11.64
C LEU A 112 -10.78 -17.38 12.51
N THR A 113 -10.60 -17.34 13.83
CA THR A 113 -11.36 -18.17 14.79
C THR A 113 -12.88 -18.11 14.61
N THR A 114 -13.42 -16.92 14.37
CA THR A 114 -14.88 -16.73 14.25
C THR A 114 -15.44 -17.12 12.90
N LEU A 115 -14.62 -17.13 11.84
CA LEU A 115 -15.09 -17.43 10.48
C LEU A 115 -15.00 -18.92 10.14
N ARG A 116 -14.13 -19.67 10.79
CA ARG A 116 -13.83 -21.12 10.53
C ARG A 116 -13.66 -21.47 9.05
N SER A 117 -13.47 -20.46 8.20
CA SER A 117 -13.29 -20.58 6.77
C SER A 117 -12.45 -19.43 6.25
N ARG A 118 -11.80 -19.64 5.11
CA ARG A 118 -11.05 -18.56 4.48
C ARG A 118 -12.01 -17.65 3.70
N PRO A 119 -11.96 -16.34 3.94
CA PRO A 119 -12.66 -15.41 3.07
C PRO A 119 -12.18 -15.59 1.62
N ARG A 120 -13.11 -15.65 0.69
CA ARG A 120 -12.85 -15.77 -0.75
C ARG A 120 -13.62 -14.68 -1.48
N GLY A 121 -13.04 -14.17 -2.55
CA GLY A 121 -13.69 -13.23 -3.46
C GLY A 121 -13.33 -13.55 -4.90
N PRO A 122 -14.06 -12.99 -5.86
CA PRO A 122 -13.84 -13.26 -7.29
C PRO A 122 -12.57 -12.57 -7.83
N GLY A 123 -11.92 -11.73 -7.05
CA GLY A 123 -10.75 -10.94 -7.45
C GLY A 123 -9.45 -11.38 -6.78
N VAL A 124 -8.37 -10.73 -7.18
CA VAL A 124 -7.03 -10.91 -6.61
C VAL A 124 -6.96 -10.44 -5.17
N ARG A 125 -7.83 -9.49 -4.77
CA ARG A 125 -7.87 -8.88 -3.44
C ARG A 125 -9.28 -8.82 -2.92
N ALA A 126 -9.39 -8.87 -1.59
CA ALA A 126 -10.64 -8.62 -0.91
C ALA A 126 -10.41 -7.85 0.38
N ALA A 127 -11.48 -7.20 0.87
CA ALA A 127 -11.49 -6.44 2.11
C ALA A 127 -12.50 -7.03 3.08
N LEU A 128 -12.09 -7.24 4.33
CA LEU A 128 -12.95 -7.68 5.42
C LEU A 128 -13.02 -6.57 6.49
N ALA A 129 -14.16 -5.94 6.61
CA ALA A 129 -14.45 -4.99 7.67
C ALA A 129 -15.20 -5.67 8.82
N VAL A 130 -14.86 -5.29 10.05
CA VAL A 130 -15.52 -5.75 11.25
C VAL A 130 -16.20 -4.56 11.91
N ALA A 131 -17.45 -4.73 12.35
CA ALA A 131 -18.19 -3.66 13.01
C ALA A 131 -17.48 -3.18 14.27
N GLY A 132 -17.34 -1.86 14.40
CA GLY A 132 -16.55 -1.26 15.47
C GLY A 132 -15.12 -0.91 15.07
N GLY A 133 -14.63 -1.37 13.90
CA GLY A 133 -13.27 -1.16 13.44
C GLY A 133 -12.23 -2.02 14.17
N LEU A 134 -11.07 -2.20 13.55
CA LEU A 134 -9.95 -2.90 14.19
C LEU A 134 -9.16 -1.93 15.06
N GLU A 135 -8.74 -2.39 16.25
CA GLU A 135 -7.86 -1.64 17.13
C GLU A 135 -6.44 -1.62 16.57
N VAL A 136 -5.86 -0.44 16.44
CA VAL A 136 -4.53 -0.23 15.87
C VAL A 136 -3.77 0.86 16.62
N ARG A 137 -2.45 0.86 16.48
CA ARG A 137 -1.55 1.94 16.91
C ARG A 137 -1.11 2.71 15.65
N PRO A 138 -1.76 3.83 15.31
CA PRO A 138 -1.42 4.54 14.09
C PRO A 138 -0.04 5.19 14.16
N PHE A 139 0.71 5.14 13.06
CA PHE A 139 1.94 5.88 12.88
C PHE A 139 1.75 6.97 11.83
N LEU A 140 2.05 8.21 12.18
CA LEU A 140 1.77 9.38 11.34
C LEU A 140 0.34 9.42 10.80
N GLY A 141 -0.62 9.12 11.69
CA GLY A 141 -2.04 9.19 11.38
C GLY A 141 -2.60 8.03 10.55
N SER A 142 -1.88 6.92 10.37
CA SER A 142 -2.35 5.76 9.62
C SER A 142 -1.94 4.43 10.26
N ALA A 143 -2.86 3.46 10.17
CA ALA A 143 -2.64 2.05 10.49
C ALA A 143 -2.12 1.24 9.30
N SER A 144 -2.06 1.83 8.11
CA SER A 144 -1.62 1.11 6.92
C SER A 144 -0.12 0.84 6.96
N PRO A 145 0.32 -0.41 6.75
CA PRO A 145 1.72 -0.76 6.71
C PRO A 145 2.44 -0.10 5.53
N ASP A 146 3.69 0.29 5.75
CA ASP A 146 4.67 0.54 4.70
C ASP A 146 5.80 -0.48 4.88
N LEU A 147 5.68 -1.61 4.17
CA LEU A 147 6.60 -2.75 4.35
C LEU A 147 8.04 -2.40 3.98
N ARG A 148 8.24 -1.48 3.03
CA ARG A 148 9.57 -0.98 2.63
C ARG A 148 10.13 -0.04 3.68
N GLY A 149 9.27 0.78 4.28
CA GLY A 149 9.60 1.65 5.40
C GLY A 149 9.63 0.94 6.76
N ARG A 150 9.47 -0.40 6.80
CA ARG A 150 9.43 -1.19 8.03
C ARG A 150 8.40 -0.69 9.05
N ILE A 151 7.27 -0.23 8.56
CA ILE A 151 6.13 0.22 9.35
C ILE A 151 5.02 -0.81 9.17
N GLY A 152 4.62 -1.45 10.26
CA GLY A 152 3.72 -2.57 10.24
C GLY A 152 4.32 -3.81 9.55
N ARG A 153 3.53 -4.86 9.50
CA ARG A 153 3.88 -6.15 8.87
C ARG A 153 2.62 -6.90 8.42
N PRO A 154 2.76 -7.91 7.57
CA PRO A 154 1.69 -8.87 7.35
C PRO A 154 1.30 -9.61 8.63
N LEU A 155 0.06 -10.07 8.71
CA LEU A 155 -0.44 -10.89 9.81
C LEU A 155 0.31 -12.22 9.87
N ARG A 156 0.41 -12.74 11.10
CA ARG A 156 1.04 -14.02 11.41
C ARG A 156 0.09 -14.89 12.21
N ALA A 157 0.31 -16.19 12.18
CA ALA A 157 -0.38 -17.10 13.08
C ALA A 157 -0.15 -16.68 14.54
N GLY A 158 -1.21 -16.68 15.33
CA GLY A 158 -1.19 -16.22 16.71
C GLY A 158 -1.50 -14.74 16.90
N ASP A 159 -1.55 -13.91 15.86
CA ASP A 159 -1.97 -12.52 15.99
C ASP A 159 -3.42 -12.44 16.47
N VAL A 160 -3.65 -11.61 17.48
CA VAL A 160 -4.99 -11.31 18.00
C VAL A 160 -5.40 -9.92 17.54
N LEU A 161 -6.45 -9.86 16.73
CA LEU A 161 -7.02 -8.58 16.28
C LEU A 161 -8.12 -8.16 17.26
N GLY A 162 -7.96 -6.99 17.82
CA GLY A 162 -8.97 -6.36 18.67
C GLY A 162 -9.91 -5.46 17.92
N LEU A 163 -11.01 -5.11 18.56
CA LEU A 163 -11.94 -4.10 18.09
C LEU A 163 -11.71 -2.79 18.83
N GLU A 164 -11.86 -1.69 18.13
CA GLU A 164 -11.83 -0.35 18.74
C GLU A 164 -13.09 -0.13 19.60
N ALA A 165 -14.23 -0.64 19.15
CA ALA A 165 -15.49 -0.59 19.88
C ALA A 165 -16.42 -1.76 19.54
N LEU A 166 -17.26 -2.17 20.49
CA LEU A 166 -18.35 -3.07 20.20
C LEU A 166 -19.51 -2.30 19.55
N ARG A 167 -19.89 -2.68 18.35
CA ARG A 167 -21.03 -2.09 17.63
C ARG A 167 -21.96 -3.17 17.09
N PRO A 168 -23.28 -3.01 17.25
CA PRO A 168 -24.23 -3.95 16.66
C PRO A 168 -24.19 -3.85 15.13
N VAL A 169 -24.24 -5.01 14.48
CA VAL A 169 -24.36 -5.10 13.02
C VAL A 169 -25.82 -5.25 12.65
N ARG A 170 -26.26 -4.53 11.64
CA ARG A 170 -27.56 -4.78 10.98
C ARG A 170 -27.36 -5.85 9.92
N PRO A 171 -27.88 -7.07 10.12
CA PRO A 171 -27.72 -8.15 9.14
C PRO A 171 -28.49 -7.85 7.84
N GLY A 172 -28.18 -8.58 6.79
CA GLY A 172 -28.89 -8.49 5.50
C GLY A 172 -28.50 -7.32 4.60
N ARG A 173 -27.52 -6.52 4.98
CA ARG A 173 -26.96 -5.51 4.05
C ARG A 173 -26.07 -6.20 3.05
N ALA A 174 -26.36 -6.03 1.78
CA ALA A 174 -25.56 -6.50 0.67
C ALA A 174 -25.44 -5.41 -0.40
N PHE A 175 -24.37 -5.46 -1.16
CA PHE A 175 -24.20 -4.63 -2.34
C PHE A 175 -24.12 -5.55 -3.57
N PRO A 176 -24.85 -5.23 -4.65
CA PRO A 176 -24.80 -6.05 -5.85
C PRO A 176 -23.38 -6.10 -6.41
N GLN A 177 -22.83 -7.30 -6.53
CA GLN A 177 -21.56 -7.47 -7.21
C GLN A 177 -21.80 -7.35 -8.73
N ARG A 178 -21.00 -6.51 -9.37
CA ARG A 178 -20.96 -6.45 -10.84
C ARG A 178 -19.91 -7.44 -11.33
N PRO A 179 -20.18 -8.19 -12.40
CA PRO A 179 -19.16 -8.99 -13.04
C PRO A 179 -17.96 -8.10 -13.42
N LEU A 180 -16.75 -8.60 -13.18
CA LEU A 180 -15.55 -7.91 -13.65
C LEU A 180 -15.49 -8.05 -15.17
N PRO A 181 -15.23 -6.98 -15.92
CA PRO A 181 -15.05 -7.05 -17.35
C PRO A 181 -13.76 -7.79 -17.70
N GLU A 182 -13.72 -8.45 -18.86
CA GLU A 182 -12.51 -9.11 -19.37
C GLU A 182 -11.38 -8.12 -19.67
N ALA A 183 -11.74 -6.89 -20.03
CA ALA A 183 -10.79 -5.80 -20.27
C ALA A 183 -11.29 -4.49 -19.64
N PHE A 184 -10.35 -3.73 -19.10
CA PHE A 184 -10.62 -2.42 -18.50
C PHE A 184 -10.20 -1.31 -19.46
N ARG A 185 -11.02 -0.28 -19.56
CA ARG A 185 -10.64 1.00 -20.18
C ARG A 185 -10.23 1.97 -19.10
N LEU A 186 -8.98 2.41 -19.14
CA LEU A 186 -8.47 3.44 -18.23
C LEU A 186 -8.50 4.78 -18.94
N ARG A 187 -9.06 5.78 -18.29
CA ARG A 187 -8.91 7.17 -18.74
C ARG A 187 -7.54 7.67 -18.31
N LEU A 188 -6.88 8.39 -19.21
CA LEU A 188 -5.61 9.01 -18.94
C LEU A 188 -5.75 10.52 -19.00
N LEU A 189 -5.13 11.18 -18.01
CA LEU A 189 -4.91 12.61 -17.97
C LEU A 189 -3.43 12.90 -18.28
N PRO A 190 -3.10 14.07 -18.84
CA PRO A 190 -1.71 14.49 -18.98
C PRO A 190 -1.00 14.48 -17.62
N GLY A 191 0.20 13.88 -17.60
CA GLY A 191 1.04 13.81 -16.40
C GLY A 191 2.00 15.01 -16.31
N PRO A 192 2.78 15.10 -15.21
CA PRO A 192 3.71 16.22 -15.00
C PRO A 192 4.81 16.32 -16.06
N GLN A 193 5.26 15.20 -16.63
CA GLN A 193 6.19 15.19 -17.77
C GLN A 193 5.43 14.75 -19.04
N PHE A 194 4.33 15.45 -19.33
CA PHE A 194 3.56 15.20 -20.54
C PHE A 194 4.40 15.37 -21.80
N ALA A 195 4.47 14.32 -22.60
CA ALA A 195 5.03 14.30 -23.93
C ALA A 195 4.00 13.71 -24.89
N GLY A 196 3.60 14.46 -25.90
CA GLY A 196 2.50 14.07 -26.79
C GLY A 196 2.73 12.74 -27.50
N GLU A 197 3.98 12.38 -27.81
CA GLU A 197 4.33 11.10 -28.39
C GLU A 197 4.11 9.95 -27.39
N ALA A 198 4.68 10.04 -26.19
CA ALA A 198 4.51 9.05 -25.14
C ALA A 198 3.02 8.86 -24.77
N PHE A 199 2.27 9.96 -24.68
CA PHE A 199 0.84 9.89 -24.39
C PHE A 199 0.04 9.20 -25.51
N ARG A 200 0.35 9.51 -26.80
CA ARG A 200 -0.26 8.80 -27.94
C ARG A 200 0.11 7.32 -27.96
N ALA A 201 1.35 6.96 -27.65
CA ALA A 201 1.76 5.57 -27.55
C ALA A 201 1.01 4.81 -26.46
N LEU A 202 0.77 5.41 -25.29
CA LEU A 202 -0.08 4.84 -24.25
C LEU A 202 -1.53 4.60 -24.70
N CYS A 203 -2.03 5.38 -25.67
CA CYS A 203 -3.38 5.25 -26.21
C CYS A 203 -3.45 4.42 -27.52
N SER A 204 -2.32 3.94 -28.05
CA SER A 204 -2.26 3.34 -29.40
C SER A 204 -2.76 1.91 -29.47
N GLY A 205 -2.86 1.20 -28.36
CA GLY A 205 -3.30 -0.19 -28.34
C GLY A 205 -3.51 -0.75 -26.94
N PRO A 206 -3.91 -2.01 -26.84
CA PRO A 206 -4.12 -2.67 -25.55
C PRO A 206 -2.79 -3.02 -24.88
N PHE A 207 -2.81 -2.95 -23.57
CA PHE A 207 -1.73 -3.43 -22.70
C PHE A 207 -2.18 -4.64 -21.90
N ARG A 208 -1.25 -5.52 -21.60
CA ARG A 208 -1.44 -6.66 -20.72
C ARG A 208 -0.65 -6.45 -19.44
N VAL A 209 -1.20 -6.83 -18.31
CA VAL A 209 -0.47 -6.83 -17.04
C VAL A 209 0.63 -7.89 -17.10
N ALA A 210 1.88 -7.45 -16.90
CA ALA A 210 3.05 -8.32 -16.78
C ALA A 210 3.25 -8.77 -15.34
N ARG A 211 3.22 -7.79 -14.43
CA ARG A 211 3.41 -7.97 -13.00
C ARG A 211 2.60 -6.91 -12.26
N ALA A 212 2.08 -7.28 -11.09
CA ALA A 212 1.39 -6.35 -10.21
C ALA A 212 1.73 -6.65 -8.75
N ASP A 213 1.98 -5.59 -7.99
CA ASP A 213 2.13 -5.62 -6.54
C ASP A 213 1.48 -4.36 -5.92
N ARG A 214 1.78 -4.05 -4.67
CA ARG A 214 1.26 -2.86 -4.02
C ARG A 214 1.94 -1.56 -4.45
N VAL A 215 3.12 -1.65 -5.08
CA VAL A 215 3.88 -0.51 -5.60
C VAL A 215 3.33 -0.05 -6.95
N GLY A 216 3.01 -1.02 -7.83
CA GLY A 216 2.54 -0.69 -9.16
C GLY A 216 2.16 -1.90 -10.02
N VAL A 217 1.64 -1.58 -11.19
CA VAL A 217 1.27 -2.52 -12.25
C VAL A 217 2.16 -2.26 -13.46
N GLU A 218 3.05 -3.21 -13.76
CA GLU A 218 3.87 -3.19 -14.98
C GLU A 218 3.05 -3.70 -16.17
N LEU A 219 3.12 -2.97 -17.27
CA LEU A 219 2.34 -3.23 -18.46
C LEU A 219 3.23 -3.66 -19.64
N LEU A 220 2.74 -4.63 -20.42
CA LEU A 220 3.31 -5.05 -21.70
C LEU A 220 2.36 -4.71 -22.83
N GLY A 221 2.84 -4.05 -23.86
CA GLY A 221 2.07 -3.61 -25.01
C GLY A 221 2.93 -2.82 -25.98
N PRO A 222 2.36 -1.83 -26.67
CA PRO A 222 3.12 -0.92 -27.49
C PRO A 222 4.29 -0.30 -26.74
N GLU A 223 5.42 -0.12 -27.41
CA GLU A 223 6.55 0.57 -26.83
C GLU A 223 6.21 2.05 -26.62
N VAL A 224 6.47 2.54 -25.40
CA VAL A 224 6.19 3.92 -25.02
C VAL A 224 7.50 4.66 -24.81
N PRO A 225 7.74 5.79 -25.50
CA PRO A 225 8.91 6.62 -25.25
C PRO A 225 9.00 6.98 -23.77
N GLY A 226 10.09 6.57 -23.12
CA GLY A 226 10.36 6.78 -21.72
C GLY A 226 11.72 7.41 -21.50
N GLY A 227 12.07 7.61 -20.23
CA GLY A 227 13.36 8.19 -19.90
C GLY A 227 13.54 8.43 -18.42
N GLU A 228 14.73 8.89 -18.10
CA GLU A 228 15.14 9.34 -16.76
C GLU A 228 15.12 10.86 -16.69
N GLY A 229 14.94 11.37 -15.48
CA GLY A 229 14.93 12.79 -15.20
C GLY A 229 15.17 13.06 -13.71
N LEU A 230 14.88 14.26 -13.28
CA LEU A 230 14.96 14.62 -11.88
C LEU A 230 13.95 13.81 -11.07
N SER A 231 14.37 13.40 -9.87
CA SER A 231 13.45 12.77 -8.92
C SER A 231 12.42 13.79 -8.42
N GLU A 232 11.17 13.54 -8.71
CA GLU A 232 10.04 14.40 -8.38
C GLU A 232 8.95 13.61 -7.65
N PRO A 233 8.02 14.28 -6.95
CA PRO A 233 6.88 13.62 -6.34
C PRO A 233 6.11 12.76 -7.36
N THR A 234 5.73 11.57 -6.92
CA THR A 234 4.97 10.64 -7.74
C THR A 234 3.50 10.64 -7.31
N PRO A 235 2.55 10.93 -8.20
CA PRO A 235 1.13 10.82 -7.88
C PRO A 235 0.66 9.35 -7.86
N LEU A 236 -0.38 9.05 -7.08
CA LEU A 236 -1.11 7.79 -7.20
C LEU A 236 -1.77 7.74 -8.58
N GLY A 237 -1.69 6.59 -9.25
CA GLY A 237 -2.17 6.44 -10.63
C GLY A 237 -1.21 7.04 -11.68
N GLY A 238 -0.07 7.60 -11.26
CA GLY A 238 0.94 8.08 -12.20
C GLY A 238 1.46 6.94 -13.07
N VAL A 239 1.58 7.17 -14.37
CA VAL A 239 2.17 6.21 -15.31
C VAL A 239 3.62 6.60 -15.50
N GLN A 240 4.53 5.87 -14.87
CA GLN A 240 5.97 6.01 -15.09
C GLN A 240 6.41 5.17 -16.29
N VAL A 241 7.27 5.75 -17.11
CA VAL A 241 7.86 5.05 -18.26
C VAL A 241 9.38 5.13 -18.17
N PRO A 242 10.04 4.05 -17.71
CA PRO A 242 11.50 3.96 -17.68
C PRO A 242 12.08 3.85 -19.11
N PRO A 243 13.41 3.90 -19.28
CA PRO A 243 14.06 3.74 -20.60
C PRO A 243 13.71 2.43 -21.31
N SER A 244 13.26 1.42 -20.58
CA SER A 244 12.80 0.14 -21.17
C SER A 244 11.51 0.25 -21.98
N GLY A 245 10.83 1.40 -21.97
CA GLY A 245 9.56 1.61 -22.69
C GLY A 245 8.35 0.89 -22.09
N ARG A 246 8.50 0.26 -20.91
CA ARG A 246 7.41 -0.49 -20.24
C ARG A 246 6.72 0.40 -19.22
N PRO A 247 5.42 0.73 -19.41
CA PRO A 247 4.71 1.58 -18.46
C PRO A 247 4.50 0.89 -17.11
N LEU A 248 4.67 1.64 -16.03
CA LEU A 248 4.37 1.24 -14.66
C LEU A 248 3.31 2.18 -14.08
N VAL A 249 2.12 1.67 -13.83
CA VAL A 249 1.05 2.41 -13.16
C VAL A 249 1.28 2.35 -11.66
N LEU A 250 1.48 3.49 -11.01
CA LEU A 250 1.84 3.59 -9.60
C LEU A 250 0.62 3.39 -8.68
N LEU A 251 0.78 2.54 -7.68
CA LEU A 251 -0.25 2.19 -6.70
C LEU A 251 0.06 2.72 -5.28
N ALA A 252 -0.65 2.20 -4.28
CA ALA A 252 -0.67 2.75 -2.92
C ALA A 252 0.71 2.79 -2.22
N ASP A 253 1.55 1.76 -2.42
CA ASP A 253 2.87 1.66 -1.79
C ASP A 253 4.03 2.15 -2.69
N LYS A 254 3.69 2.93 -3.73
CA LYS A 254 4.69 3.59 -4.57
C LYS A 254 5.67 4.43 -3.76
N GLY A 255 6.87 4.62 -4.26
CA GLY A 255 7.80 5.61 -3.71
C GLY A 255 7.19 7.03 -3.72
N SER A 256 7.54 7.85 -2.75
CA SER A 256 7.11 9.26 -2.71
C SER A 256 7.76 10.08 -3.83
N LEU A 257 8.97 9.70 -4.23
CA LEU A 257 9.74 10.30 -5.33
C LEU A 257 10.05 9.27 -6.40
N GLY A 258 10.22 9.72 -7.64
CA GLY A 258 10.64 8.90 -8.76
C GLY A 258 11.24 9.73 -9.90
N GLY A 259 12.29 9.19 -10.52
CA GLY A 259 13.08 9.85 -11.57
C GLY A 259 12.75 9.41 -12.99
N TYR A 260 11.73 8.58 -13.20
CA TYR A 260 11.27 8.24 -14.53
C TYR A 260 10.22 9.21 -15.05
N ALA A 261 10.16 9.38 -16.36
CA ALA A 261 9.15 10.21 -17.01
C ALA A 261 7.73 9.75 -16.63
N LYS A 262 6.86 10.71 -16.32
CA LYS A 262 5.45 10.50 -15.94
C LYS A 262 4.52 11.20 -16.94
N PRO A 263 4.39 10.68 -18.18
CA PRO A 263 3.61 11.34 -19.23
C PRO A 263 2.11 11.35 -18.98
N ALA A 264 1.60 10.48 -18.12
CA ALA A 264 0.17 10.33 -17.88
C ALA A 264 -0.17 10.03 -16.43
N LEU A 265 -1.44 10.24 -16.10
CA LEU A 265 -2.11 9.82 -14.88
C LEU A 265 -3.33 8.98 -15.25
N VAL A 266 -3.61 7.93 -14.51
CA VAL A 266 -4.90 7.22 -14.54
C VAL A 266 -5.89 8.02 -13.70
N ASP A 267 -7.05 8.37 -14.30
CA ASP A 267 -8.15 9.10 -13.64
C ASP A 267 -9.06 8.17 -12.84
#